data_8ae915b9c1b92784a19f81a3aae47461
#
_entry.id   8ae915b9c1b92784a19f81a3aae47461
#
_cell.length_a   1.000
_cell.length_b   1.000
_cell.length_c   1.000
_cell.angle_alpha   90.00
_cell.angle_beta   90.00
_cell.angle_gamma   90.00
#
_symmetry.space_group_name_H-M   'P 1'
#
loop_
_entity.id
_entity.type
_entity.pdbx_description
1 polymer ?
#
loop_
_entity_poly.entity_id
_entity_poly.type
_entity_poly.pdbx_seq_one_letter_code
_entity_poly.pdbx_strand_id
1 'polypeptide(L)'
;MKDTAKEMAKRLIIDSIWKSANLEGLGTTYPKTYAILANAPTYTKAEEVIFIINMKEAWQFLLDNLDCPNNLEILLEYNKIVGNLLFYDNFLPNKPVINNTFDDIINKLNQIDNPEEKALQFFCFVAKSKIFINGNRRVAQLIANKILIENNIGIFQVPIDNLETFRDLLINLYKTNNNNDVISFMKKYCIKRLRN
;
A
#
# COMPACT_ATOMS: atom_id res chain seq x y z
N MET A 1 5.92 -5.86 -27.78
CA MET A 1 5.98 -4.67 -26.89
C MET A 1 6.48 -5.16 -25.56
N LYS A 2 7.52 -4.55 -24.94
CA LYS A 2 7.96 -4.95 -23.61
C LYS A 2 6.86 -4.59 -22.60
N ASP A 3 6.52 -5.54 -21.73
CA ASP A 3 5.55 -5.33 -20.63
C ASP A 3 6.09 -4.23 -19.68
N THR A 4 5.26 -3.29 -19.27
CA THR A 4 5.65 -2.26 -18.31
C THR A 4 5.12 -2.58 -16.93
N ALA A 5 5.69 -1.99 -15.88
CA ALA A 5 5.19 -2.15 -14.51
C ALA A 5 3.73 -1.62 -14.39
N LYS A 6 3.38 -0.58 -15.14
CA LYS A 6 2.00 -0.07 -15.21
C LYS A 6 1.03 -1.09 -15.83
N GLU A 7 1.41 -1.76 -16.90
CA GLU A 7 0.60 -2.82 -17.52
C GLU A 7 0.50 -4.05 -16.63
N MET A 8 1.61 -4.44 -15.98
CA MET A 8 1.60 -5.49 -14.96
C MET A 8 0.63 -5.15 -13.82
N ALA A 9 0.67 -3.93 -13.30
CA ALA A 9 -0.22 -3.47 -12.22
C ALA A 9 -1.68 -3.57 -12.64
N LYS A 10 -2.04 -3.10 -13.83
CA LYS A 10 -3.42 -3.20 -14.37
C LYS A 10 -3.89 -4.65 -14.48
N ARG A 11 -3.04 -5.54 -14.96
CA ARG A 11 -3.35 -6.96 -15.11
C ARG A 11 -3.53 -7.68 -13.78
N LEU A 12 -2.80 -7.26 -12.75
CA LEU A 12 -2.76 -7.89 -11.42
C LEU A 12 -3.55 -7.12 -10.35
N ILE A 13 -4.34 -6.13 -10.73
CA ILE A 13 -5.03 -5.25 -9.77
C ILE A 13 -5.94 -6.03 -8.81
N ILE A 14 -6.69 -7.01 -9.31
CA ILE A 14 -7.59 -7.85 -8.49
C ILE A 14 -6.80 -8.68 -7.49
N ASP A 15 -5.69 -9.27 -7.92
CA ASP A 15 -4.78 -10.04 -7.08
C ASP A 15 -4.15 -9.15 -5.98
N SER A 16 -3.78 -7.92 -6.33
CA SER A 16 -3.25 -6.93 -5.39
C SER A 16 -4.28 -6.53 -4.34
N ILE A 17 -5.51 -6.28 -4.75
CA ILE A 17 -6.61 -5.90 -3.85
C ILE A 17 -6.94 -7.07 -2.91
N TRP A 18 -7.05 -8.28 -3.44
CA TRP A 18 -7.30 -9.49 -2.65
C TRP A 18 -6.23 -9.71 -1.58
N LYS A 19 -4.96 -9.61 -1.94
CA LYS A 19 -3.84 -9.75 -1.00
C LYS A 19 -3.83 -8.65 0.05
N SER A 20 -4.12 -7.40 -0.35
CA SER A 20 -4.24 -6.28 0.58
C SER A 20 -5.37 -6.48 1.58
N ALA A 21 -6.54 -6.97 1.13
CA ALA A 21 -7.67 -7.28 1.99
C ALA A 21 -7.33 -8.35 3.03
N ASN A 22 -6.60 -9.39 2.62
CA ASN A 22 -6.16 -10.44 3.54
C ASN A 22 -5.07 -9.96 4.50
N LEU A 23 -4.18 -9.06 4.08
CA LEU A 23 -3.21 -8.42 4.99
C LEU A 23 -3.92 -7.62 6.09
N GLU A 24 -5.05 -7.00 5.79
CA GLU A 24 -5.89 -6.29 6.76
C GLU A 24 -6.81 -7.23 7.59
N GLY A 25 -6.79 -8.53 7.31
CA GLY A 25 -7.50 -9.53 8.10
C GLY A 25 -8.93 -9.79 7.68
N LEU A 26 -9.36 -9.35 6.48
CA LEU A 26 -10.75 -9.55 6.02
C LEU A 26 -11.08 -11.00 5.65
N GLY A 27 -10.08 -11.86 5.45
CA GLY A 27 -10.28 -13.28 5.16
C GLY A 27 -11.05 -13.56 3.85
N THR A 28 -10.98 -12.62 2.89
CA THR A 28 -11.69 -12.78 1.61
C THR A 28 -10.97 -13.71 0.65
N THR A 29 -11.68 -14.25 -0.32
CA THR A 29 -11.11 -15.10 -1.39
C THR A 29 -10.95 -14.31 -2.68
N TYR A 30 -10.05 -14.78 -3.56
CA TYR A 30 -9.88 -14.16 -4.88
C TYR A 30 -11.18 -14.16 -5.72
N PRO A 31 -11.95 -15.27 -5.84
CA PRO A 31 -13.23 -15.26 -6.55
C PRO A 31 -14.23 -14.26 -5.99
N LYS A 32 -14.29 -14.11 -4.67
CA LYS A 32 -15.18 -13.16 -4.01
C LYS A 32 -14.77 -11.71 -4.29
N THR A 33 -13.47 -11.41 -4.23
CA THR A 33 -12.93 -10.10 -4.61
C THR A 33 -13.25 -9.77 -6.07
N TYR A 34 -13.05 -10.73 -6.97
CA TYR A 34 -13.42 -10.59 -8.38
C TYR A 34 -14.91 -10.30 -8.55
N ALA A 35 -15.79 -11.06 -7.89
CA ALA A 35 -17.25 -10.89 -8.00
C ALA A 35 -17.69 -9.50 -7.53
N ILE A 36 -17.14 -8.99 -6.41
CA ILE A 36 -17.43 -7.63 -5.92
C ILE A 36 -17.00 -6.59 -6.95
N LEU A 37 -15.82 -6.71 -7.51
CA LEU A 37 -15.31 -5.76 -8.52
C LEU A 37 -16.05 -5.83 -9.87
N ALA A 38 -16.66 -6.97 -10.17
CA ALA A 38 -17.51 -7.17 -11.34
C ALA A 38 -18.99 -6.81 -11.09
N ASN A 39 -19.33 -6.26 -9.93
CA ASN A 39 -20.71 -5.97 -9.50
C ASN A 39 -21.64 -7.20 -9.52
N ALA A 40 -21.09 -8.38 -9.33
CA ALA A 40 -21.87 -9.61 -9.24
C ALA A 40 -22.48 -9.76 -7.82
N PRO A 41 -23.67 -10.37 -7.70
CA PRO A 41 -24.28 -10.63 -6.40
C PRO A 41 -23.34 -11.44 -5.51
N THR A 42 -23.07 -10.96 -4.30
CA THR A 42 -22.24 -11.65 -3.32
C THR A 42 -22.82 -11.52 -1.93
N TYR A 43 -22.77 -12.62 -1.17
CA TYR A 43 -23.10 -12.59 0.25
C TYR A 43 -21.85 -12.20 1.03
N THR A 44 -21.76 -10.91 1.41
CA THR A 44 -20.61 -10.40 2.15
C THR A 44 -20.99 -9.20 3.00
N LYS A 45 -20.15 -8.88 3.99
CA LYS A 45 -20.35 -7.70 4.83
C LYS A 45 -20.14 -6.43 4.02
N ALA A 46 -20.95 -5.41 4.27
CA ALA A 46 -20.83 -4.11 3.59
C ALA A 46 -19.42 -3.53 3.71
N GLU A 47 -18.79 -3.65 4.89
CA GLU A 47 -17.43 -3.19 5.14
C GLU A 47 -16.39 -3.83 4.20
N GLU A 48 -16.52 -5.13 3.90
CA GLU A 48 -15.64 -5.83 2.96
C GLU A 48 -15.83 -5.31 1.52
N VAL A 49 -17.09 -5.06 1.12
CA VAL A 49 -17.39 -4.48 -0.19
C VAL A 49 -16.78 -3.09 -0.31
N ILE A 50 -17.01 -2.23 0.67
CA ILE A 50 -16.50 -0.86 0.72
C ILE A 50 -14.97 -0.88 0.65
N PHE A 51 -14.32 -1.74 1.44
CA PHE A 51 -12.86 -1.88 1.42
C PHE A 51 -12.34 -2.21 0.01
N ILE A 52 -12.93 -3.21 -0.64
CA ILE A 52 -12.49 -3.68 -1.97
C ILE A 52 -12.69 -2.58 -3.02
N ILE A 53 -13.83 -1.87 -2.99
CA ILE A 53 -14.10 -0.77 -3.90
C ILE A 53 -13.13 0.40 -3.66
N ASN A 54 -12.91 0.79 -2.41
CA ASN A 54 -11.96 1.86 -2.08
C ASN A 54 -10.53 1.51 -2.55
N MET A 55 -10.11 0.25 -2.39
CA MET A 55 -8.80 -0.19 -2.89
C MET A 55 -8.73 -0.14 -4.41
N LYS A 56 -9.80 -0.46 -5.15
CA LYS A 56 -9.86 -0.30 -6.61
C LYS A 56 -9.69 1.18 -7.01
N GLU A 57 -10.43 2.07 -6.35
CA GLU A 57 -10.34 3.51 -6.60
C GLU A 57 -8.94 4.05 -6.28
N ALA A 58 -8.34 3.61 -5.17
CA ALA A 58 -6.99 4.00 -4.80
C ALA A 58 -5.94 3.51 -5.80
N TRP A 59 -6.08 2.31 -6.35
CA TRP A 59 -5.23 1.81 -7.42
C TRP A 59 -5.41 2.60 -8.72
N GLN A 60 -6.65 2.96 -9.08
CA GLN A 60 -6.90 3.79 -10.24
C GLN A 60 -6.24 5.16 -10.07
N PHE A 61 -6.47 5.81 -8.93
CA PHE A 61 -5.84 7.09 -8.61
C PHE A 61 -4.30 7.01 -8.68
N LEU A 62 -3.70 5.95 -8.13
CA LEU A 62 -2.26 5.71 -8.21
C LEU A 62 -1.76 5.66 -9.66
N LEU A 63 -2.42 4.87 -10.50
CA LEU A 63 -2.01 4.68 -11.90
C LEU A 63 -2.19 5.94 -12.76
N ASP A 64 -3.13 6.80 -12.39
CA ASP A 64 -3.37 8.07 -13.08
C ASP A 64 -2.44 9.20 -12.60
N ASN A 65 -1.81 9.04 -11.41
CA ASN A 65 -0.98 10.06 -10.77
C ASN A 65 0.48 9.58 -10.53
N LEU A 66 1.03 8.75 -11.41
CA LEU A 66 2.40 8.26 -11.28
C LEU A 66 3.45 9.39 -11.30
N ASP A 67 3.19 10.47 -12.04
CA ASP A 67 4.10 11.61 -12.20
C ASP A 67 4.03 12.60 -11.01
N CYS A 68 3.07 12.44 -10.09
CA CYS A 68 2.97 13.28 -8.90
C CYS A 68 4.13 13.02 -7.94
N PRO A 69 4.61 14.06 -7.22
CA PRO A 69 5.70 13.88 -6.26
C PRO A 69 5.30 12.96 -5.10
N ASN A 70 6.28 12.23 -4.57
CA ASN A 70 6.11 11.41 -3.38
C ASN A 70 6.20 12.29 -2.14
N ASN A 71 5.11 12.94 -1.77
CA ASN A 71 5.00 13.91 -0.68
C ASN A 71 3.84 13.56 0.27
N LEU A 72 3.66 14.37 1.30
CA LEU A 72 2.59 14.16 2.27
C LEU A 72 1.20 14.28 1.63
N GLU A 73 1.03 15.17 0.67
CA GLU A 73 -0.24 15.43 0.00
C GLU A 73 -0.75 14.16 -0.72
N ILE A 74 0.10 13.44 -1.44
CA ILE A 74 -0.27 12.18 -2.09
C ILE A 74 -0.65 11.10 -1.06
N LEU A 75 0.02 11.07 0.10
CA LEU A 75 -0.33 10.13 1.17
C LEU A 75 -1.70 10.45 1.79
N LEU A 76 -2.04 11.74 1.93
CA LEU A 76 -3.34 12.20 2.39
C LEU A 76 -4.46 11.79 1.43
N GLU A 77 -4.26 11.97 0.13
CA GLU A 77 -5.25 11.57 -0.87
C GLU A 77 -5.44 10.03 -0.89
N TYR A 78 -4.37 9.25 -0.78
CA TYR A 78 -4.51 7.80 -0.62
C TYR A 78 -5.32 7.43 0.61
N ASN A 79 -5.05 8.08 1.76
CA ASN A 79 -5.77 7.77 2.99
C ASN A 79 -7.25 8.14 2.90
N LYS A 80 -7.59 9.27 2.32
CA LYS A 80 -8.96 9.70 2.05
C LYS A 80 -9.72 8.67 1.21
N ILE A 81 -9.12 8.17 0.13
CA ILE A 81 -9.76 7.18 -0.75
C ILE A 81 -9.94 5.85 0.00
N VAL A 82 -8.88 5.29 0.60
CA VAL A 82 -8.99 3.98 1.28
C VAL A 82 -9.84 4.01 2.55
N GLY A 83 -10.11 5.19 3.08
CA GLY A 83 -10.95 5.42 4.27
C GLY A 83 -12.40 5.77 3.97
N ASN A 84 -12.75 6.02 2.70
CA ASN A 84 -14.09 6.46 2.32
C ASN A 84 -15.17 5.49 2.83
N LEU A 85 -16.18 6.00 3.53
CA LEU A 85 -17.25 5.24 4.18
C LEU A 85 -16.80 4.20 5.23
N LEU A 86 -15.49 4.06 5.49
CA LEU A 86 -14.95 3.17 6.53
C LEU A 86 -14.55 3.93 7.79
N PHE A 87 -14.18 5.19 7.64
CA PHE A 87 -13.71 6.03 8.75
C PHE A 87 -14.42 7.38 8.72
N TYR A 88 -14.85 7.83 9.89
CA TYR A 88 -15.44 9.17 10.05
C TYR A 88 -14.38 10.25 10.14
N ASP A 89 -13.21 9.91 10.71
CA ASP A 89 -12.07 10.79 10.88
C ASP A 89 -10.77 10.01 10.66
N ASN A 90 -10.00 10.41 9.67
CA ASN A 90 -8.76 9.76 9.30
C ASN A 90 -7.53 10.38 9.96
N PHE A 91 -7.69 11.52 10.66
CA PHE A 91 -6.59 12.20 11.31
C PHE A 91 -6.58 11.90 12.81
N LEU A 92 -5.39 11.74 13.39
CA LEU A 92 -5.25 11.66 14.84
C LEU A 92 -5.63 13.03 15.43
N PRO A 93 -6.65 13.11 16.31
CA PRO A 93 -6.93 14.34 17.01
C PRO A 93 -5.69 14.78 17.79
N ASN A 94 -5.37 16.04 17.74
CA ASN A 94 -4.23 16.66 18.46
C ASN A 94 -2.83 16.13 18.08
N LYS A 95 -2.65 15.38 16.99
CA LYS A 95 -1.33 15.42 16.42
C LYS A 95 -1.06 16.86 16.08
N PRO A 96 0.03 17.45 16.64
CA PRO A 96 0.43 18.73 16.13
C PRO A 96 0.45 18.55 14.62
N VAL A 97 -0.33 19.37 13.97
CA VAL A 97 -0.30 19.54 12.55
C VAL A 97 1.06 19.11 12.08
N ILE A 98 1.10 18.02 11.30
CA ILE A 98 2.12 17.78 10.36
C ILE A 98 3.30 18.70 10.65
N ASN A 99 4.09 18.31 11.65
CA ASN A 99 5.30 19.04 11.95
C ASN A 99 6.18 18.90 10.72
N ASN A 100 6.96 19.90 10.42
CA ASN A 100 8.07 19.86 9.46
C ASN A 100 8.84 18.53 9.48
N THR A 101 8.75 17.77 10.57
CA THR A 101 9.32 16.45 10.78
C THR A 101 8.87 15.40 9.75
N PHE A 102 7.60 15.37 9.31
CA PHE A 102 7.16 14.40 8.31
C PHE A 102 7.66 14.78 6.93
N ASP A 103 7.59 16.05 6.58
CA ASP A 103 8.13 16.56 5.32
C ASP A 103 9.65 16.37 5.24
N ASP A 104 10.37 16.61 6.33
CA ASP A 104 11.82 16.37 6.42
C ASP A 104 12.17 14.88 6.21
N ILE A 105 11.38 13.97 6.80
CA ILE A 105 11.59 12.53 6.60
C ILE A 105 11.26 12.14 5.16
N ILE A 106 10.14 12.60 4.62
CA ILE A 106 9.75 12.34 3.24
C ILE A 106 10.80 12.86 2.26
N ASN A 107 11.33 14.07 2.50
CA ASN A 107 12.40 14.63 1.69
C ASN A 107 13.67 13.77 1.74
N LYS A 108 14.07 13.28 2.92
CA LYS A 108 15.20 12.34 3.05
C LYS A 108 14.96 11.02 2.32
N LEU A 109 13.74 10.48 2.42
CA LEU A 109 13.37 9.26 1.70
C LEU A 109 13.43 9.46 0.18
N ASN A 110 13.04 10.63 -0.31
CA ASN A 110 13.12 10.96 -1.73
C ASN A 110 14.56 11.07 -2.25
N GLN A 111 15.54 11.29 -1.39
CA GLN A 111 16.97 11.34 -1.75
C GLN A 111 17.61 9.94 -1.90
N ILE A 112 16.88 8.86 -1.59
CA ILE A 112 17.38 7.50 -1.79
C ILE A 112 17.44 7.22 -3.29
N ASP A 113 18.63 6.96 -3.82
CA ASP A 113 18.88 6.77 -5.25
C ASP A 113 18.26 5.46 -5.77
N ASN A 114 18.39 4.36 -5.01
CA ASN A 114 17.82 3.07 -5.40
C ASN A 114 16.30 3.07 -5.23
N PRO A 115 15.50 2.98 -6.32
CA PRO A 115 14.05 3.11 -6.23
C PRO A 115 13.39 1.94 -5.47
N GLU A 116 13.95 0.73 -5.54
CA GLU A 116 13.44 -0.41 -4.78
C GLU A 116 13.63 -0.17 -3.27
N GLU A 117 14.81 0.28 -2.87
CA GLU A 117 15.08 0.64 -1.48
C GLU A 117 14.18 1.79 -1.03
N LYS A 118 14.05 2.84 -1.85
CA LYS A 118 13.15 3.97 -1.60
C LYS A 118 11.72 3.50 -1.32
N ALA A 119 11.17 2.64 -2.18
CA ALA A 119 9.82 2.12 -2.03
C ALA A 119 9.62 1.39 -0.69
N LEU A 120 10.58 0.57 -0.29
CA LEU A 120 10.49 -0.21 0.94
C LEU A 120 10.70 0.65 2.20
N GLN A 121 11.55 1.66 2.14
CA GLN A 121 11.72 2.63 3.22
C GLN A 121 10.47 3.50 3.39
N PHE A 122 9.83 3.94 2.29
CA PHE A 122 8.53 4.62 2.36
C PHE A 122 7.46 3.73 2.96
N PHE A 123 7.40 2.44 2.57
CA PHE A 123 6.49 1.49 3.18
C PHE A 123 6.67 1.44 4.70
N CYS A 124 7.89 1.22 5.18
CA CYS A 124 8.19 1.12 6.61
C CYS A 124 7.83 2.41 7.36
N PHE A 125 8.18 3.56 6.78
CA PHE A 125 7.88 4.86 7.37
C PHE A 125 6.37 5.06 7.53
N VAL A 126 5.60 4.92 6.45
CA VAL A 126 4.15 5.18 6.47
C VAL A 126 3.42 4.16 7.35
N ALA A 127 3.77 2.87 7.26
CA ALA A 127 3.14 1.83 8.08
C ALA A 127 3.32 2.07 9.58
N LYS A 128 4.47 2.62 9.99
CA LYS A 128 4.85 2.81 11.40
C LYS A 128 4.44 4.17 11.96
N SER A 129 4.50 5.23 11.17
CA SER A 129 4.43 6.63 11.67
C SER A 129 3.10 7.01 12.28
N LYS A 130 2.06 6.17 12.10
CA LYS A 130 0.69 6.47 12.56
C LYS A 130 0.26 7.89 12.17
N ILE A 131 0.57 8.28 10.93
CA ILE A 131 0.16 9.55 10.35
C ILE A 131 -1.38 9.65 10.39
N PHE A 132 -2.04 8.51 10.21
CA PHE A 132 -3.50 8.39 10.20
C PHE A 132 -3.97 7.53 11.38
N ILE A 133 -5.22 7.73 11.80
CA ILE A 133 -5.87 6.84 12.78
C ILE A 133 -5.95 5.44 12.20
N ASN A 134 -6.37 5.33 10.93
CA ASN A 134 -6.51 4.08 10.22
C ASN A 134 -5.95 4.17 8.80
N GLY A 135 -5.69 3.02 8.17
CA GLY A 135 -5.29 2.96 6.77
C GLY A 135 -3.77 3.06 6.53
N ASN A 136 -2.93 3.25 7.55
CA ASN A 136 -1.49 3.41 7.37
C ASN A 136 -0.85 2.29 6.52
N ARG A 137 -1.18 1.01 6.75
CA ARG A 137 -0.65 -0.11 5.96
C ARG A 137 -1.12 -0.09 4.51
N ARG A 138 -2.37 0.33 4.24
CA ARG A 138 -2.90 0.46 2.88
C ARG A 138 -2.20 1.57 2.12
N VAL A 139 -2.05 2.73 2.76
CA VAL A 139 -1.29 3.85 2.18
C VAL A 139 0.17 3.46 1.96
N ALA A 140 0.80 2.73 2.89
CA ALA A 140 2.16 2.21 2.74
C ALA A 140 2.32 1.30 1.52
N GLN A 141 1.35 0.40 1.29
CA GLN A 141 1.34 -0.45 0.08
C GLN A 141 1.18 0.38 -1.20
N LEU A 142 0.33 1.39 -1.20
CA LEU A 142 0.09 2.24 -2.36
C LEU A 142 1.32 3.07 -2.72
N ILE A 143 1.95 3.74 -1.76
CA ILE A 143 3.15 4.55 -2.04
C ILE A 143 4.33 3.69 -2.49
N ALA A 144 4.51 2.49 -1.91
CA ALA A 144 5.52 1.55 -2.37
C ALA A 144 5.26 1.10 -3.82
N ASN A 145 4.01 0.79 -4.15
CA ASN A 145 3.61 0.46 -5.52
C ASN A 145 3.84 1.61 -6.49
N LYS A 146 3.47 2.84 -6.11
CA LYS A 146 3.70 4.02 -6.93
C LYS A 146 5.18 4.13 -7.30
N ILE A 147 6.08 4.09 -6.32
CA ILE A 147 7.52 4.23 -6.54
C ILE A 147 8.07 3.09 -7.41
N LEU A 148 7.64 1.85 -7.21
CA LEU A 148 8.08 0.73 -8.04
C LEU A 148 7.58 0.83 -9.49
N ILE A 149 6.33 1.26 -9.68
CA ILE A 149 5.70 1.36 -11.00
C ILE A 149 6.27 2.54 -11.79
N GLU A 150 6.43 3.72 -11.17
CA GLU A 150 7.01 4.89 -11.84
C GLU A 150 8.45 4.64 -12.33
N ASN A 151 9.19 3.79 -11.61
CA ASN A 151 10.56 3.38 -11.97
C ASN A 151 10.62 2.09 -12.81
N ASN A 152 9.48 1.58 -13.26
CA ASN A 152 9.36 0.40 -14.10
C ASN A 152 10.01 -0.87 -13.54
N ILE A 153 9.98 -1.05 -12.22
CA ILE A 153 10.58 -2.22 -11.51
C ILE A 153 9.59 -3.38 -11.45
N GLY A 154 8.34 -3.10 -11.07
CA GLY A 154 7.31 -4.10 -10.85
C GLY A 154 6.24 -3.61 -9.88
N ILE A 155 5.68 -4.53 -9.09
CA ILE A 155 4.65 -4.21 -8.09
C ILE A 155 4.97 -4.85 -6.74
N PHE A 156 4.47 -4.21 -5.67
CA PHE A 156 4.54 -4.71 -4.30
C PHE A 156 3.25 -5.47 -3.95
N GLN A 157 3.41 -6.70 -3.49
CA GLN A 157 2.31 -7.54 -2.99
C GLN A 157 2.84 -8.46 -1.91
N VAL A 158 2.15 -8.60 -0.78
CA VAL A 158 2.48 -9.60 0.24
C VAL A 158 1.82 -10.93 -0.16
N PRO A 159 2.58 -12.01 -0.42
CA PRO A 159 2.00 -13.31 -0.77
C PRO A 159 1.15 -13.85 0.38
N ILE A 160 0.05 -14.53 0.05
CA ILE A 160 -0.88 -15.08 1.06
C ILE A 160 -0.17 -16.02 2.03
N ASP A 161 0.67 -16.92 1.51
CA ASP A 161 1.41 -17.90 2.31
C ASP A 161 2.43 -17.25 3.27
N ASN A 162 2.74 -15.99 3.08
CA ASN A 162 3.70 -15.25 3.89
C ASN A 162 3.07 -14.20 4.82
N LEU A 163 1.74 -14.14 4.90
CA LEU A 163 1.03 -13.09 5.65
C LEU A 163 1.36 -13.11 7.15
N GLU A 164 1.41 -14.29 7.76
CA GLU A 164 1.70 -14.43 9.18
C GLU A 164 3.12 -13.93 9.49
N THR A 165 4.11 -14.45 8.78
CA THR A 165 5.50 -14.01 8.93
C THR A 165 5.65 -12.50 8.71
N PHE A 166 4.96 -11.96 7.70
CA PHE A 166 5.02 -10.52 7.43
C PHE A 166 4.41 -9.69 8.56
N ARG A 167 3.28 -10.15 9.14
CA ARG A 167 2.67 -9.47 10.30
C ARG A 167 3.59 -9.46 11.50
N ASP A 168 4.28 -10.55 11.80
CA ASP A 168 5.24 -10.63 12.89
C ASP A 168 6.42 -9.67 12.69
N LEU A 169 6.92 -9.57 11.46
CA LEU A 169 7.97 -8.61 11.10
C LEU A 169 7.49 -7.16 11.24
N LEU A 170 6.24 -6.85 10.91
CA LEU A 170 5.66 -5.52 11.15
C LEU A 170 5.52 -5.22 12.65
N ILE A 171 5.09 -6.20 13.46
CA ILE A 171 5.04 -6.05 14.91
C ILE A 171 6.42 -5.74 15.47
N ASN A 172 7.46 -6.45 15.00
CA ASN A 172 8.84 -6.19 15.38
C ASN A 172 9.29 -4.78 14.98
N LEU A 173 9.02 -4.36 13.75
CA LEU A 173 9.27 -2.98 13.28
C LEU A 173 8.62 -1.94 14.20
N TYR A 174 7.36 -2.15 14.60
CA TYR A 174 6.63 -1.21 15.46
C TYR A 174 7.22 -1.11 16.87
N LYS A 175 7.76 -2.23 17.39
CA LYS A 175 8.35 -2.30 18.73
C LYS A 175 9.79 -1.77 18.81
N THR A 176 10.61 -2.12 17.81
CA THR A 176 12.06 -1.91 17.87
C THR A 176 12.57 -0.74 17.06
N ASN A 177 11.76 -0.24 16.12
CA ASN A 177 12.18 0.73 15.12
C ASN A 177 13.24 0.21 14.13
N ASN A 178 13.56 -1.08 14.16
CA ASN A 178 14.48 -1.70 13.24
C ASN A 178 13.71 -2.27 12.04
N ASN A 179 14.03 -1.80 10.85
CA ASN A 179 13.37 -2.20 9.61
C ASN A 179 14.17 -3.20 8.75
N ASN A 180 15.35 -3.63 9.19
CA ASN A 180 16.24 -4.48 8.39
C ASN A 180 15.58 -5.79 7.98
N ASP A 181 14.96 -6.49 8.94
CA ASP A 181 14.36 -7.80 8.71
C ASP A 181 13.16 -7.72 7.77
N VAL A 182 12.27 -6.76 8.00
CA VAL A 182 11.08 -6.56 7.15
C VAL A 182 11.47 -6.11 5.74
N ILE A 183 12.48 -5.27 5.59
CA ILE A 183 12.99 -4.86 4.27
C ILE A 183 13.61 -6.05 3.54
N SER A 184 14.44 -6.85 4.21
CA SER A 184 15.04 -8.05 3.63
C SER A 184 13.96 -9.04 3.18
N PHE A 185 12.94 -9.22 3.98
CA PHE A 185 11.79 -10.04 3.63
C PHE A 185 11.02 -9.49 2.42
N MET A 186 10.71 -8.19 2.42
CA MET A 186 9.98 -7.55 1.32
C MET A 186 10.74 -7.64 -0.01
N LYS A 187 12.06 -7.42 0.01
CA LYS A 187 12.93 -7.58 -1.19
C LYS A 187 12.86 -8.99 -1.77
N LYS A 188 12.80 -9.98 -0.92
CA LYS A 188 12.81 -11.39 -1.31
C LYS A 188 11.47 -11.90 -1.77
N TYR A 189 10.38 -11.52 -1.11
CA TYR A 189 9.07 -12.15 -1.28
C TYR A 189 7.95 -11.23 -1.79
N CYS A 190 8.06 -9.91 -1.57
CA CYS A 190 6.94 -9.01 -1.81
C CYS A 190 7.03 -8.21 -3.11
N ILE A 191 8.18 -8.21 -3.79
CA ILE A 191 8.33 -7.49 -5.05
C ILE A 191 8.20 -8.46 -6.22
N LYS A 192 7.13 -8.30 -6.98
CA LYS A 192 6.95 -9.00 -8.26
C LYS A 192 7.56 -8.15 -9.37
N ARG A 193 8.79 -8.52 -9.75
CA ARG A 193 9.56 -7.77 -10.75
C ARG A 193 9.11 -8.10 -12.16
N LEU A 194 9.31 -7.14 -13.08
CA LEU A 194 9.17 -7.41 -14.51
C LEU A 194 10.17 -8.52 -14.93
N ARG A 195 9.70 -9.40 -15.78
CA ARG A 195 10.60 -10.37 -16.43
C ARG A 195 11.23 -9.64 -17.62
N ASN A 196 12.55 -9.61 -17.63
CA ASN A 196 13.33 -9.15 -18.78
C ASN A 196 13.15 -10.08 -19.98
#